data_548a53b14015ba778dcb8220bcfe4c3e
#
_entry.id   548a53b14015ba778dcb8220bcfe4c3e
#
_cell.length_a   1.000
_cell.length_b   1.000
_cell.length_c   1.000
_cell.angle_alpha   90.00
_cell.angle_beta   90.00
_cell.angle_gamma   90.00
#
_symmetry.space_group_name_H-M   'P 1'
#
loop_
_entity.id
_entity.type
_entity.pdbx_description
1 polymer ?
#
loop_
_entity_poly.entity_id
_entity_poly.type
_entity_poly.pdbx_seq_one_letter_code
_entity_poly.pdbx_strand_id
1 'polypeptide(L)'
;MTLKDKVALVTGTSPNIGGGIAEGLAAAGAAIVAVDARAENAADCARYVNQTGGRAIGITADVTDEAQVEKAVSDAVAAFGRVDILVNNAAIFNRKGVIDMAFAEWQQQTGVILGGAFLFTKHVSKRMIARGMGGAIINIISTAGHQGEPGNIAYCTAKSGLINFTRSAAMELVGHGIRVNSLTPTATDRSESFDRAERWGRTVTRPADLASRMEAFRSRVPMQRLPRPSDYGHAAVFLASDSAAMITGTDLRVDAGAIARYWAWDPNTGQAGVVSKT
;
A
#
# COMPACT_ATOMS: atom_id res chain seq x y z
N MET A 1 19.05 -6.49 -1.57
CA MET A 1 18.32 -6.43 -0.28
C MET A 1 17.69 -7.78 -0.05
N THR A 2 17.88 -8.38 1.12
CA THR A 2 17.28 -9.67 1.46
C THR A 2 16.35 -9.52 2.67
N LEU A 3 15.23 -10.21 2.64
CA LEU A 3 14.27 -10.33 3.75
C LEU A 3 14.15 -11.79 4.22
N LYS A 4 15.22 -12.56 3.99
CA LYS A 4 15.28 -13.96 4.41
C LYS A 4 14.96 -14.07 5.91
N ASP A 5 14.16 -15.06 6.28
CA ASP A 5 13.69 -15.35 7.64
C ASP A 5 12.82 -14.25 8.28
N LYS A 6 12.37 -13.25 7.52
CA LYS A 6 11.36 -12.27 7.95
C LYS A 6 9.96 -12.74 7.60
N VAL A 7 8.98 -12.25 8.34
CA VAL A 7 7.55 -12.48 8.11
C VAL A 7 6.88 -11.13 7.84
N ALA A 8 6.23 -11.01 6.68
CA ALA A 8 5.52 -9.81 6.27
C ALA A 8 4.01 -10.04 6.23
N LEU A 9 3.26 -9.25 6.99
CA LEU A 9 1.81 -9.19 6.94
C LEU A 9 1.40 -8.03 6.02
N VAL A 10 0.62 -8.32 4.99
CA VAL A 10 0.14 -7.34 4.00
C VAL A 10 -1.38 -7.34 4.00
N THR A 11 -2.01 -6.17 4.17
CA THR A 11 -3.46 -6.02 4.12
C THR A 11 -3.93 -5.55 2.73
N GLY A 12 -5.08 -6.04 2.26
CA GLY A 12 -5.62 -5.69 0.95
C GLY A 12 -4.83 -6.33 -0.21
N THR A 13 -4.65 -7.64 -0.17
CA THR A 13 -3.82 -8.42 -1.11
C THR A 13 -4.51 -8.78 -2.42
N SER A 14 -5.30 -7.84 -2.98
CA SER A 14 -5.83 -7.99 -4.34
C SER A 14 -4.70 -8.02 -5.40
N PRO A 15 -4.95 -8.45 -6.64
CA PRO A 15 -3.93 -8.48 -7.71
C PRO A 15 -3.33 -7.12 -8.09
N ASN A 16 -3.70 -6.03 -7.42
CA ASN A 16 -3.17 -4.69 -7.66
C ASN A 16 -1.94 -4.42 -6.74
N ILE A 17 -1.86 -3.24 -6.12
CA ILE A 17 -0.71 -2.77 -5.32
C ILE A 17 -0.37 -3.78 -4.22
N GLY A 18 -1.35 -4.25 -3.43
CA GLY A 18 -1.10 -5.18 -2.34
C GLY A 18 -0.51 -6.52 -2.81
N GLY A 19 -1.00 -7.07 -3.91
CA GLY A 19 -0.43 -8.27 -4.53
C GLY A 19 0.99 -8.04 -5.05
N GLY A 20 1.25 -6.89 -5.69
CA GLY A 20 2.60 -6.53 -6.15
C GLY A 20 3.60 -6.39 -5.02
N ILE A 21 3.17 -5.80 -3.90
CA ILE A 21 4.01 -5.68 -2.70
C ILE A 21 4.25 -7.06 -2.08
N ALA A 22 3.22 -7.90 -1.94
CA ALA A 22 3.36 -9.25 -1.39
C ALA A 22 4.32 -10.12 -2.21
N GLU A 23 4.19 -10.11 -3.54
CA GLU A 23 5.12 -10.82 -4.45
C GLU A 23 6.55 -10.28 -4.33
N GLY A 24 6.73 -8.95 -4.26
CA GLY A 24 8.04 -8.33 -4.10
C GLY A 24 8.73 -8.71 -2.78
N LEU A 25 7.99 -8.70 -1.66
CA LEU A 25 8.50 -9.12 -0.35
C LEU A 25 8.83 -10.61 -0.33
N ALA A 26 7.99 -11.46 -0.94
CA ALA A 26 8.25 -12.90 -1.08
C ALA A 26 9.49 -13.17 -1.91
N ALA A 27 9.67 -12.51 -3.05
CA ALA A 27 10.86 -12.63 -3.90
C ALA A 27 12.15 -12.19 -3.18
N ALA A 28 12.05 -11.27 -2.20
CA ALA A 28 13.15 -10.88 -1.33
C ALA A 28 13.41 -11.89 -0.19
N GLY A 29 12.60 -12.95 -0.05
CA GLY A 29 12.78 -14.04 0.90
C GLY A 29 11.88 -14.01 2.14
N ALA A 30 10.95 -13.06 2.25
CA ALA A 30 10.00 -13.02 3.35
C ALA A 30 8.91 -14.09 3.22
N ALA A 31 8.48 -14.66 4.35
CA ALA A 31 7.21 -15.37 4.42
C ALA A 31 6.06 -14.35 4.44
N ILE A 32 4.95 -14.65 3.77
CA ILE A 32 3.84 -13.72 3.55
C ILE A 32 2.58 -14.16 4.33
N VAL A 33 2.00 -13.23 5.06
CA VAL A 33 0.65 -13.33 5.59
C VAL A 33 -0.22 -12.39 4.74
N ALA A 34 -0.96 -12.95 3.81
CA ALA A 34 -1.85 -12.22 2.92
C ALA A 34 -3.21 -12.03 3.61
N VAL A 35 -3.59 -10.79 3.92
CA VAL A 35 -4.87 -10.47 4.58
C VAL A 35 -5.75 -9.68 3.62
N ASP A 36 -7.00 -10.12 3.43
CA ASP A 36 -8.00 -9.40 2.63
C ASP A 36 -9.41 -9.71 3.15
N ALA A 37 -10.34 -8.78 3.02
CA ALA A 37 -11.74 -9.00 3.35
C ALA A 37 -12.42 -10.00 2.37
N ARG A 38 -11.88 -10.13 1.16
CA ARG A 38 -12.30 -11.14 0.19
C ARG A 38 -11.40 -12.36 0.31
N ALA A 39 -11.98 -13.48 0.72
CA ALA A 39 -11.24 -14.74 0.92
C ALA A 39 -10.41 -15.15 -0.31
N GLU A 40 -10.97 -14.97 -1.51
CA GLU A 40 -10.29 -15.27 -2.77
C GLU A 40 -8.98 -14.48 -2.97
N ASN A 41 -8.95 -13.20 -2.58
CA ASN A 41 -7.75 -12.37 -2.70
C ASN A 41 -6.61 -12.90 -1.82
N ALA A 42 -6.92 -13.18 -0.55
CA ALA A 42 -5.96 -13.71 0.40
C ALA A 42 -5.45 -15.10 -0.03
N ALA A 43 -6.38 -15.99 -0.42
CA ALA A 43 -6.06 -17.35 -0.82
C ALA A 43 -5.22 -17.38 -2.11
N ASP A 44 -5.59 -16.61 -3.13
CA ASP A 44 -4.88 -16.60 -4.41
C ASP A 44 -3.48 -16.03 -4.28
N CYS A 45 -3.31 -14.94 -3.51
CA CYS A 45 -2.01 -14.37 -3.19
C CYS A 45 -1.10 -15.41 -2.51
N ALA A 46 -1.59 -16.06 -1.45
CA ALA A 46 -0.83 -17.07 -0.72
C ALA A 46 -0.51 -18.30 -1.60
N ARG A 47 -1.48 -18.77 -2.37
CA ARG A 47 -1.28 -19.88 -3.29
C ARG A 47 -0.17 -19.57 -4.31
N TYR A 48 -0.22 -18.40 -4.95
CA TYR A 48 0.77 -18.01 -5.95
C TYR A 48 2.17 -17.89 -5.35
N VAL A 49 2.33 -17.26 -4.18
CA VAL A 49 3.61 -17.19 -3.47
C VAL A 49 4.17 -18.58 -3.18
N ASN A 50 3.32 -19.50 -2.70
CA ASN A 50 3.75 -20.89 -2.43
C ASN A 50 4.15 -21.64 -3.71
N GLN A 51 3.42 -21.45 -4.83
CA GLN A 51 3.73 -22.06 -6.11
C GLN A 51 5.05 -21.55 -6.72
N THR A 52 5.45 -20.32 -6.38
CA THR A 52 6.72 -19.73 -6.84
C THR A 52 7.90 -19.97 -5.89
N GLY A 53 7.75 -20.89 -4.95
CA GLY A 53 8.81 -21.30 -4.02
C GLY A 53 8.94 -20.46 -2.75
N GLY A 54 8.02 -19.53 -2.51
CA GLY A 54 7.92 -18.80 -1.26
C GLY A 54 7.15 -19.57 -0.18
N ARG A 55 6.86 -18.89 0.93
CA ARG A 55 6.01 -19.39 2.02
C ARG A 55 4.91 -18.38 2.31
N ALA A 56 3.65 -18.77 2.26
CA ALA A 56 2.56 -17.85 2.55
C ALA A 56 1.33 -18.55 3.13
N ILE A 57 0.55 -17.78 3.91
CA ILE A 57 -0.82 -18.11 4.31
C ILE A 57 -1.75 -16.97 3.91
N GLY A 58 -3.00 -17.31 3.58
CA GLY A 58 -4.07 -16.35 3.34
C GLY A 58 -5.02 -16.32 4.54
N ILE A 59 -5.37 -15.12 4.99
CA ILE A 59 -6.30 -14.90 6.10
C ILE A 59 -7.41 -13.94 5.64
N THR A 60 -8.66 -14.35 5.83
CA THR A 60 -9.81 -13.47 5.59
C THR A 60 -10.08 -12.65 6.85
N ALA A 61 -10.03 -11.32 6.74
CA ALA A 61 -10.38 -10.43 7.84
C ALA A 61 -10.84 -9.06 7.33
N ASP A 62 -11.87 -8.51 7.98
CA ASP A 62 -12.24 -7.11 7.85
C ASP A 62 -11.31 -6.27 8.74
N VAL A 63 -10.59 -5.34 8.14
CA VAL A 63 -9.65 -4.46 8.85
C VAL A 63 -10.33 -3.50 9.82
N THR A 64 -11.64 -3.32 9.73
CA THR A 64 -12.44 -2.47 10.63
C THR A 64 -12.94 -3.20 11.88
N ASP A 65 -12.86 -4.52 11.90
CA ASP A 65 -13.24 -5.36 13.03
C ASP A 65 -12.00 -5.71 13.87
N GLU A 66 -11.89 -5.12 15.05
CA GLU A 66 -10.71 -5.31 15.91
C GLU A 66 -10.50 -6.77 16.32
N ALA A 67 -11.57 -7.54 16.54
CA ALA A 67 -11.46 -8.95 16.92
C ALA A 67 -10.90 -9.80 15.76
N GLN A 68 -11.33 -9.54 14.53
CA GLN A 68 -10.78 -10.20 13.34
C GLN A 68 -9.32 -9.79 13.10
N VAL A 69 -8.96 -8.52 13.32
CA VAL A 69 -7.57 -8.04 13.22
C VAL A 69 -6.67 -8.73 14.26
N GLU A 70 -7.09 -8.79 15.53
CA GLU A 70 -6.35 -9.46 16.57
C GLU A 70 -6.15 -10.95 16.27
N LYS A 71 -7.22 -11.61 15.80
CA LYS A 71 -7.17 -13.01 15.38
C LYS A 71 -6.20 -13.19 14.20
N ALA A 72 -6.25 -12.35 13.18
CA ALA A 72 -5.35 -12.44 12.01
C ALA A 72 -3.88 -12.30 12.42
N VAL A 73 -3.57 -11.39 13.34
CA VAL A 73 -2.21 -11.24 13.88
C VAL A 73 -1.79 -12.46 14.71
N SER A 74 -2.70 -13.02 15.50
CA SER A 74 -2.46 -14.26 16.26
C SER A 74 -2.21 -15.46 15.34
N ASP A 75 -3.03 -15.63 14.30
CA ASP A 75 -2.88 -16.70 13.30
C ASP A 75 -1.54 -16.57 12.55
N ALA A 76 -1.11 -15.34 12.22
CA ALA A 76 0.19 -15.07 11.62
C ALA A 76 1.35 -15.53 12.53
N VAL A 77 1.26 -15.22 13.83
CA VAL A 77 2.27 -15.65 14.82
C VAL A 77 2.22 -17.16 15.02
N ALA A 78 1.05 -17.78 15.05
CA ALA A 78 0.91 -19.24 15.15
C ALA A 78 1.55 -19.96 13.97
N ALA A 79 1.39 -19.42 12.74
CA ALA A 79 1.93 -20.02 11.51
C ALA A 79 3.44 -19.86 11.35
N PHE A 80 3.99 -18.70 11.70
CA PHE A 80 5.39 -18.34 11.39
C PHE A 80 6.22 -17.94 12.61
N GLY A 81 5.65 -17.96 13.82
CA GLY A 81 6.32 -17.61 15.08
C GLY A 81 6.54 -16.11 15.29
N ARG A 82 6.30 -15.27 14.26
CA ARG A 82 6.64 -13.84 14.30
C ARG A 82 5.91 -13.03 13.24
N VAL A 83 5.91 -11.72 13.40
CA VAL A 83 5.66 -10.72 12.33
C VAL A 83 6.76 -9.67 12.46
N ASP A 84 7.48 -9.40 11.36
CA ASP A 84 8.58 -8.43 11.29
C ASP A 84 8.24 -7.20 10.47
N ILE A 85 7.34 -7.36 9.52
CA ILE A 85 6.97 -6.34 8.56
C ILE A 85 5.44 -6.28 8.51
N LEU A 86 4.90 -5.08 8.63
CA LEU A 86 3.49 -4.80 8.39
C LEU A 86 3.36 -3.84 7.20
N VAL A 87 2.48 -4.18 6.25
CA VAL A 87 2.10 -3.27 5.17
C VAL A 87 0.60 -2.99 5.27
N ASN A 88 0.24 -1.79 5.70
CA ASN A 88 -1.13 -1.29 5.73
C ASN A 88 -1.50 -0.76 4.34
N ASN A 89 -2.12 -1.62 3.51
CA ASN A 89 -2.50 -1.28 2.14
C ASN A 89 -4.02 -1.34 1.90
N ALA A 90 -4.80 -1.98 2.76
CA ALA A 90 -6.24 -2.10 2.61
C ALA A 90 -6.91 -0.74 2.38
N ALA A 91 -7.73 -0.64 1.36
CA ALA A 91 -8.45 0.58 1.02
C ALA A 91 -9.71 0.24 0.21
N ILE A 92 -10.74 1.05 0.39
CA ILE A 92 -11.90 1.10 -0.47
C ILE A 92 -12.02 2.47 -1.12
N PHE A 93 -12.75 2.55 -2.19
CA PHE A 93 -12.79 3.71 -3.03
C PHE A 93 -14.22 3.98 -3.52
N ASN A 94 -14.81 5.06 -3.04
CA ASN A 94 -16.12 5.53 -3.46
C ASN A 94 -16.01 7.02 -3.85
N ARG A 95 -16.13 7.31 -5.14
CA ARG A 95 -15.97 8.67 -5.67
C ARG A 95 -17.23 9.48 -5.42
N LYS A 96 -17.22 10.26 -4.34
CA LYS A 96 -18.25 11.26 -4.01
C LYS A 96 -17.61 12.50 -3.40
N GLY A 97 -18.20 13.65 -3.70
CA GLY A 97 -17.83 14.96 -3.13
C GLY A 97 -18.48 15.20 -1.76
N VAL A 98 -18.14 16.34 -1.15
CA VAL A 98 -18.61 16.72 0.19
C VAL A 98 -20.15 16.85 0.27
N ILE A 99 -20.79 17.20 -0.83
CA ILE A 99 -22.26 17.39 -0.84
C ILE A 99 -23.01 16.06 -0.96
N ASP A 100 -22.48 15.13 -1.75
CA ASP A 100 -23.20 13.91 -2.13
C ASP A 100 -22.83 12.68 -1.27
N MET A 101 -21.78 12.79 -0.44
CA MET A 101 -21.30 11.67 0.36
C MET A 101 -22.16 11.52 1.62
N ALA A 102 -22.80 10.36 1.79
CA ALA A 102 -23.47 10.04 3.04
C ALA A 102 -22.42 9.85 4.16
N PHE A 103 -22.78 10.25 5.40
CA PHE A 103 -21.86 10.13 6.53
C PHE A 103 -21.40 8.69 6.80
N ALA A 104 -22.30 7.71 6.61
CA ALA A 104 -21.94 6.29 6.72
C ALA A 104 -20.88 5.84 5.70
N GLU A 105 -20.95 6.35 4.46
CA GLU A 105 -19.93 6.07 3.44
C GLU A 105 -18.58 6.71 3.78
N TRP A 106 -18.61 7.92 4.33
CA TRP A 106 -17.44 8.57 4.90
C TRP A 106 -16.81 7.73 6.01
N GLN A 107 -17.61 7.32 7.01
CA GLN A 107 -17.15 6.49 8.12
C GLN A 107 -16.58 5.16 7.63
N GLN A 108 -17.23 4.52 6.66
CA GLN A 108 -16.74 3.27 6.09
C GLN A 108 -15.37 3.43 5.42
N GLN A 109 -15.19 4.45 4.57
CA GLN A 109 -13.90 4.66 3.88
C GLN A 109 -12.79 5.03 4.86
N THR A 110 -13.05 5.98 5.76
CA THR A 110 -12.07 6.38 6.77
C THR A 110 -11.77 5.26 7.75
N GLY A 111 -12.77 4.47 8.11
CA GLY A 111 -12.65 3.27 8.96
C GLY A 111 -11.72 2.23 8.32
N VAL A 112 -11.93 1.88 7.05
CA VAL A 112 -11.07 0.92 6.35
C VAL A 112 -9.64 1.43 6.21
N ILE A 113 -9.46 2.67 5.75
CA ILE A 113 -8.14 3.18 5.37
C ILE A 113 -7.32 3.59 6.60
N LEU A 114 -7.88 4.42 7.46
CA LEU A 114 -7.17 4.97 8.62
C LEU A 114 -7.38 4.11 9.87
N GLY A 115 -8.61 3.71 10.14
CA GLY A 115 -8.94 2.83 11.27
C GLY A 115 -8.27 1.46 11.16
N GLY A 116 -8.35 0.81 9.98
CA GLY A 116 -7.68 -0.47 9.73
C GLY A 116 -6.17 -0.40 9.90
N ALA A 117 -5.53 0.66 9.39
CA ALA A 117 -4.09 0.88 9.59
C ALA A 117 -3.74 1.05 11.08
N PHE A 118 -4.57 1.77 11.85
CA PHE A 118 -4.40 1.90 13.30
C PHE A 118 -4.50 0.54 14.00
N LEU A 119 -5.54 -0.24 13.72
CA LEU A 119 -5.77 -1.54 14.38
C LEU A 119 -4.64 -2.53 14.09
N PHE A 120 -4.23 -2.70 12.82
CA PHE A 120 -3.11 -3.58 12.49
C PHE A 120 -1.79 -3.09 13.09
N THR A 121 -1.51 -1.78 13.07
CA THR A 121 -0.33 -1.20 13.71
C THR A 121 -0.33 -1.51 15.21
N LYS A 122 -1.45 -1.31 15.91
CA LYS A 122 -1.62 -1.61 17.35
C LYS A 122 -1.29 -3.07 17.66
N HIS A 123 -1.94 -4.02 16.99
CA HIS A 123 -1.81 -5.44 17.33
C HIS A 123 -0.47 -6.04 16.88
N VAL A 124 0.06 -5.64 15.73
CA VAL A 124 1.38 -6.08 15.24
C VAL A 124 2.49 -5.49 16.11
N SER A 125 2.43 -4.20 16.47
CA SER A 125 3.44 -3.58 17.34
C SER A 125 3.50 -4.23 18.70
N LYS A 126 2.37 -4.62 19.31
CA LYS A 126 2.37 -5.40 20.56
C LYS A 126 3.19 -6.69 20.44
N ARG A 127 3.06 -7.42 19.31
CA ARG A 127 3.84 -8.65 19.07
C ARG A 127 5.32 -8.36 18.82
N MET A 128 5.63 -7.30 18.06
CA MET A 128 7.02 -6.87 17.83
C MET A 128 7.71 -6.47 19.13
N ILE A 129 7.05 -5.67 19.98
CA ILE A 129 7.56 -5.22 21.28
C ILE A 129 7.78 -6.42 22.21
N ALA A 130 6.80 -7.30 22.35
CA ALA A 130 6.92 -8.49 23.19
C ALA A 130 8.09 -9.40 22.80
N ARG A 131 8.47 -9.40 21.52
CA ARG A 131 9.62 -10.16 21.02
C ARG A 131 10.97 -9.42 21.22
N GLY A 132 10.97 -8.10 21.33
CA GLY A 132 12.16 -7.28 21.58
C GLY A 132 13.13 -7.17 20.39
N MET A 133 12.71 -7.46 19.16
CA MET A 133 13.61 -7.48 17.98
C MET A 133 13.29 -6.42 16.93
N GLY A 134 12.47 -5.42 17.30
CA GLY A 134 12.07 -4.36 16.38
C GLY A 134 11.19 -4.85 15.23
N GLY A 135 11.07 -4.01 14.19
CA GLY A 135 10.27 -4.29 13.00
C GLY A 135 10.17 -3.11 12.03
N ALA A 136 9.42 -3.30 10.95
CA ALA A 136 9.13 -2.25 9.97
C ALA A 136 7.63 -2.20 9.65
N ILE A 137 7.04 -1.02 9.70
CA ILE A 137 5.65 -0.76 9.32
C ILE A 137 5.63 0.19 8.13
N ILE A 138 4.86 -0.14 7.10
CA ILE A 138 4.74 0.63 5.86
C ILE A 138 3.26 0.95 5.63
N ASN A 139 2.92 2.23 5.63
CA ASN A 139 1.57 2.70 5.35
C ASN A 139 1.46 3.13 3.88
N ILE A 140 0.57 2.52 3.11
CA ILE A 140 0.35 2.89 1.71
C ILE A 140 -0.60 4.08 1.64
N ILE A 141 -0.05 5.25 1.27
CA ILE A 141 -0.77 6.50 1.14
C ILE A 141 -1.36 6.64 -0.28
N SER A 142 -1.25 7.78 -0.88
CA SER A 142 -1.59 8.14 -2.26
C SER A 142 -1.18 9.59 -2.51
N THR A 143 -0.92 9.97 -3.76
CA THR A 143 -0.83 11.38 -4.15
C THR A 143 -2.08 12.18 -3.75
N ALA A 144 -3.26 11.55 -3.72
CA ALA A 144 -4.50 12.13 -3.21
C ALA A 144 -4.48 12.45 -1.70
N GLY A 145 -3.54 11.92 -0.93
CA GLY A 145 -3.31 12.31 0.47
C GLY A 145 -2.51 13.60 0.61
N HIS A 146 -1.82 14.02 -0.45
CA HIS A 146 -1.02 15.25 -0.49
C HIS A 146 -1.70 16.40 -1.23
N GLN A 147 -2.75 16.10 -2.00
CA GLN A 147 -3.44 17.05 -2.87
C GLN A 147 -4.96 16.89 -2.74
N GLY A 148 -5.71 17.98 -2.98
CA GLY A 148 -7.16 17.91 -3.09
C GLY A 148 -7.58 17.26 -4.42
N GLU A 149 -8.37 16.20 -4.36
CA GLU A 149 -9.00 15.57 -5.53
C GLU A 149 -10.52 15.75 -5.45
N PRO A 150 -11.13 16.57 -6.32
CA PRO A 150 -12.58 16.74 -6.35
C PRO A 150 -13.30 15.40 -6.55
N GLY A 151 -14.42 15.23 -5.81
CA GLY A 151 -15.20 14.00 -5.87
C GLY A 151 -14.55 12.79 -5.18
N ASN A 152 -13.62 13.01 -4.23
CA ASN A 152 -12.93 11.92 -3.53
C ASN A 152 -12.62 12.27 -2.06
N ILE A 153 -13.56 12.95 -1.39
CA ILE A 153 -13.31 13.60 -0.11
C ILE A 153 -12.87 12.66 1.01
N ALA A 154 -13.54 11.52 1.21
CA ALA A 154 -13.22 10.60 2.29
C ALA A 154 -11.86 9.92 2.08
N TYR A 155 -11.59 9.51 0.84
CA TYR A 155 -10.31 8.88 0.48
C TYR A 155 -9.13 9.84 0.69
N CYS A 156 -9.22 11.06 0.15
CA CYS A 156 -8.17 12.08 0.30
C CYS A 156 -7.90 12.37 1.78
N THR A 157 -8.96 12.54 2.58
CA THR A 157 -8.83 12.82 4.00
C THR A 157 -8.19 11.67 4.75
N ALA A 158 -8.63 10.43 4.50
CA ALA A 158 -8.06 9.25 5.16
C ALA A 158 -6.57 9.04 4.78
N LYS A 159 -6.23 9.20 3.50
CA LYS A 159 -4.84 9.08 3.02
C LYS A 159 -3.96 10.22 3.54
N SER A 160 -4.48 11.43 3.67
CA SER A 160 -3.78 12.55 4.34
C SER A 160 -3.58 12.27 5.84
N GLY A 161 -4.59 11.73 6.53
CA GLY A 161 -4.49 11.31 7.92
C GLY A 161 -3.38 10.29 8.16
N LEU A 162 -3.17 9.35 7.23
CA LEU A 162 -2.09 8.37 7.30
C LEU A 162 -0.68 9.01 7.27
N ILE A 163 -0.51 10.18 6.66
CA ILE A 163 0.78 10.89 6.64
C ILE A 163 1.20 11.24 8.07
N ASN A 164 0.31 11.89 8.83
CA ASN A 164 0.62 12.26 10.20
C ASN A 164 0.58 11.07 11.15
N PHE A 165 -0.33 10.10 10.94
CA PHE A 165 -0.33 8.83 11.66
C PHE A 165 1.02 8.12 11.57
N THR A 166 1.64 8.08 10.37
CA THR A 166 2.97 7.52 10.17
C THR A 166 4.02 8.20 11.06
N ARG A 167 4.02 9.53 11.12
CA ARG A 167 4.97 10.30 11.94
C ARG A 167 4.77 10.05 13.44
N SER A 168 3.52 10.10 13.89
CA SER A 168 3.18 9.86 15.30
C SER A 168 3.56 8.45 15.74
N ALA A 169 3.14 7.43 14.97
CA ALA A 169 3.49 6.04 15.26
C ALA A 169 5.01 5.78 15.21
N ALA A 170 5.74 6.46 14.31
CA ALA A 170 7.19 6.38 14.27
C ALA A 170 7.82 6.87 15.58
N MET A 171 7.37 8.00 16.10
CA MET A 171 7.89 8.57 17.36
C MET A 171 7.53 7.72 18.57
N GLU A 172 6.33 7.14 18.61
CA GLU A 172 5.92 6.25 19.71
C GLU A 172 6.67 4.92 19.73
N LEU A 173 7.00 4.38 18.54
CA LEU A 173 7.52 3.02 18.41
C LEU A 173 9.05 2.94 18.23
N VAL A 174 9.73 4.06 17.98
CA VAL A 174 11.18 4.08 17.74
C VAL A 174 12.01 3.53 18.92
N GLY A 175 11.57 3.79 20.14
CA GLY A 175 12.23 3.25 21.37
C GLY A 175 12.21 1.71 21.45
N HIS A 176 11.34 1.05 20.67
CA HIS A 176 11.26 -0.40 20.57
C HIS A 176 11.96 -0.96 19.32
N GLY A 177 12.72 -0.12 18.60
CA GLY A 177 13.39 -0.52 17.36
C GLY A 177 12.43 -0.75 16.18
N ILE A 178 11.19 -0.26 16.26
CA ILE A 178 10.19 -0.38 15.19
C ILE A 178 10.21 0.90 14.36
N ARG A 179 10.47 0.76 13.05
CA ARG A 179 10.43 1.85 12.09
C ARG A 179 9.04 1.93 11.46
N VAL A 180 8.49 3.13 11.31
CA VAL A 180 7.22 3.35 10.64
C VAL A 180 7.41 4.38 9.55
N ASN A 181 7.16 3.99 8.30
CA ASN A 181 7.27 4.86 7.13
C ASN A 181 6.02 4.75 6.26
N SER A 182 5.87 5.65 5.33
CA SER A 182 4.84 5.56 4.31
C SER A 182 5.42 5.46 2.90
N LEU A 183 4.59 4.96 2.00
CA LEU A 183 4.85 4.89 0.58
C LEU A 183 3.68 5.53 -0.14
N THR A 184 3.97 6.49 -1.02
CA THR A 184 2.96 7.24 -1.77
C THR A 184 2.91 6.81 -3.24
N PRO A 185 1.94 5.96 -3.62
CA PRO A 185 1.57 5.71 -5.01
C PRO A 185 0.89 6.90 -5.68
N THR A 186 0.92 6.91 -7.02
CA THR A 186 0.03 7.72 -7.87
C THR A 186 -0.88 6.80 -8.71
N ALA A 187 -1.47 7.35 -9.77
CA ALA A 187 -2.17 6.53 -10.77
C ALA A 187 -1.26 5.38 -11.21
N THR A 188 -1.77 4.16 -11.12
CA THR A 188 -0.98 2.93 -11.32
C THR A 188 -1.27 2.33 -12.69
N ASP A 189 -0.24 1.89 -13.39
CA ASP A 189 -0.40 1.06 -14.59
C ASP A 189 -1.02 -0.29 -14.21
N ARG A 190 -2.27 -0.47 -14.60
CA ARG A 190 -3.05 -1.64 -14.23
C ARG A 190 -2.80 -2.86 -15.11
N SER A 191 -2.01 -2.75 -16.19
CA SER A 191 -1.70 -3.89 -17.06
C SER A 191 -1.12 -5.06 -16.24
N GLU A 192 -0.12 -4.77 -15.41
CA GLU A 192 0.49 -5.76 -14.52
C GLU A 192 -0.51 -6.36 -13.50
N SER A 193 -1.53 -5.60 -13.08
CA SER A 193 -2.56 -6.13 -12.17
C SER A 193 -3.44 -7.17 -12.85
N PHE A 194 -3.75 -6.98 -14.14
CA PHE A 194 -4.48 -7.97 -14.93
C PHE A 194 -3.63 -9.20 -15.19
N ASP A 195 -2.36 -9.02 -15.59
CA ASP A 195 -1.41 -10.12 -15.80
C ASP A 195 -1.22 -10.94 -14.51
N ARG A 196 -1.17 -10.27 -13.35
CA ARG A 196 -1.12 -10.93 -12.04
C ARG A 196 -2.37 -11.73 -11.75
N ALA A 197 -3.54 -11.17 -12.01
CA ALA A 197 -4.80 -11.87 -11.79
C ALA A 197 -4.89 -13.14 -12.66
N GLU A 198 -4.45 -13.07 -13.91
CA GLU A 198 -4.35 -14.25 -14.81
C GLU A 198 -3.36 -15.30 -14.27
N ARG A 199 -2.16 -14.86 -13.82
CA ARG A 199 -1.20 -15.77 -13.17
C ARG A 199 -1.74 -16.43 -11.89
N TRP A 200 -2.64 -15.73 -11.19
CA TRP A 200 -3.33 -16.26 -10.02
C TRP A 200 -4.50 -17.21 -10.39
N GLY A 201 -4.71 -17.45 -11.69
CA GLY A 201 -5.73 -18.36 -12.21
C GLY A 201 -7.11 -17.75 -12.37
N ARG A 202 -7.22 -16.43 -12.42
CA ARG A 202 -8.50 -15.71 -12.59
C ARG A 202 -8.77 -15.42 -14.06
N THR A 203 -10.03 -15.54 -14.44
CA THR A 203 -10.51 -14.97 -15.70
C THR A 203 -10.63 -13.47 -15.56
N VAL A 204 -10.03 -12.71 -16.46
CA VAL A 204 -10.00 -11.24 -16.38
C VAL A 204 -10.56 -10.63 -17.65
N THR A 205 -11.47 -9.66 -17.51
CA THR A 205 -11.90 -8.83 -18.60
C THR A 205 -11.18 -7.48 -18.50
N ARG A 206 -10.38 -7.15 -19.50
CA ARG A 206 -9.69 -5.86 -19.58
C ARG A 206 -10.66 -4.84 -20.21
N PRO A 207 -10.91 -3.68 -19.55
CA PRO A 207 -11.75 -2.63 -20.12
C PRO A 207 -11.20 -2.17 -21.48
N ALA A 208 -12.07 -2.01 -22.46
CA ALA A 208 -11.68 -1.60 -23.82
C ALA A 208 -11.00 -0.22 -23.85
N ASP A 209 -11.36 0.66 -22.90
CA ASP A 209 -10.81 2.02 -22.75
C ASP A 209 -9.60 2.09 -21.80
N LEU A 210 -9.07 0.95 -21.33
CA LEU A 210 -7.95 0.92 -20.39
C LEU A 210 -6.73 1.69 -20.93
N ALA A 211 -6.36 1.49 -22.18
CA ALA A 211 -5.21 2.13 -22.80
C ALA A 211 -5.34 3.66 -22.83
N SER A 212 -6.51 4.17 -23.24
CA SER A 212 -6.76 5.61 -23.29
C SER A 212 -6.81 6.26 -21.90
N ARG A 213 -7.38 5.57 -20.91
CA ARG A 213 -7.34 6.03 -19.50
C ARG A 213 -5.92 6.08 -18.96
N MET A 214 -5.11 5.07 -19.25
CA MET A 214 -3.70 5.04 -18.80
C MET A 214 -2.90 6.14 -19.49
N GLU A 215 -3.13 6.39 -20.78
CA GLU A 215 -2.49 7.49 -21.52
C GLU A 215 -2.82 8.85 -20.92
N ALA A 216 -4.08 9.10 -20.58
CA ALA A 216 -4.52 10.35 -19.95
C ALA A 216 -3.83 10.63 -18.61
N PHE A 217 -3.45 9.59 -17.85
CA PHE A 217 -2.65 9.75 -16.64
C PHE A 217 -1.15 9.83 -16.94
N ARG A 218 -0.64 9.02 -17.86
CA ARG A 218 0.77 8.97 -18.24
C ARG A 218 1.28 10.32 -18.74
N SER A 219 0.50 10.99 -19.60
CA SER A 219 0.85 12.32 -20.11
C SER A 219 0.94 13.40 -19.04
N ARG A 220 0.40 13.16 -17.83
CA ARG A 220 0.36 14.14 -16.73
C ARG A 220 1.45 13.95 -15.68
N VAL A 221 2.23 12.89 -15.75
CA VAL A 221 3.34 12.67 -14.83
C VAL A 221 4.69 12.96 -15.50
N PRO A 222 5.65 13.59 -14.78
CA PRO A 222 6.94 13.99 -15.37
C PRO A 222 7.73 12.85 -16.02
N MET A 223 7.71 11.64 -15.46
CA MET A 223 8.42 10.50 -16.03
C MET A 223 7.74 9.90 -17.28
N GLN A 224 6.60 10.40 -17.71
CA GLN A 224 5.85 9.90 -18.89
C GLN A 224 5.56 8.38 -18.84
N ARG A 225 5.64 7.78 -17.66
CA ARG A 225 5.36 6.38 -17.38
C ARG A 225 4.69 6.27 -16.00
N LEU A 226 3.61 5.52 -15.91
CA LEU A 226 2.98 5.25 -14.63
C LEU A 226 3.73 4.14 -13.89
N PRO A 227 3.84 4.24 -12.56
CA PRO A 227 4.36 3.15 -11.74
C PRO A 227 3.48 1.91 -11.85
N ARG A 228 4.08 0.75 -11.76
CA ARG A 228 3.43 -0.56 -11.71
C ARG A 228 3.37 -1.09 -10.28
N PRO A 229 2.51 -2.06 -9.97
CA PRO A 229 2.49 -2.73 -8.67
C PRO A 229 3.87 -3.25 -8.23
N SER A 230 4.71 -3.71 -9.14
CA SER A 230 6.08 -4.15 -8.87
C SER A 230 7.01 -3.00 -8.44
N ASP A 231 6.84 -1.79 -8.95
CA ASP A 231 7.64 -0.62 -8.52
C ASP A 231 7.39 -0.32 -7.02
N TYR A 232 6.14 -0.48 -6.56
CA TYR A 232 5.80 -0.37 -5.13
C TYR A 232 6.34 -1.55 -4.31
N GLY A 233 6.38 -2.74 -4.88
CA GLY A 233 7.02 -3.92 -4.28
C GLY A 233 8.49 -3.66 -3.99
N HIS A 234 9.25 -3.13 -4.93
CA HIS A 234 10.67 -2.78 -4.75
C HIS A 234 10.87 -1.73 -3.66
N ALA A 235 10.03 -0.69 -3.64
CA ALA A 235 10.09 0.35 -2.60
C ALA A 235 9.74 -0.21 -1.20
N ALA A 236 8.76 -1.11 -1.11
CA ALA A 236 8.39 -1.77 0.13
C ALA A 236 9.52 -2.68 0.64
N VAL A 237 10.21 -3.42 -0.24
CA VAL A 237 11.39 -4.22 0.11
C VAL A 237 12.51 -3.32 0.67
N PHE A 238 12.77 -2.16 0.06
CA PHE A 238 13.74 -1.20 0.57
C PHE A 238 13.37 -0.73 1.98
N LEU A 239 12.16 -0.23 2.19
CA LEU A 239 11.70 0.28 3.49
C LEU A 239 11.66 -0.80 4.57
N ALA A 240 11.40 -2.05 4.20
CA ALA A 240 11.38 -3.19 5.11
C ALA A 240 12.78 -3.70 5.49
N SER A 241 13.79 -3.46 4.64
CA SER A 241 15.15 -3.99 4.79
C SER A 241 16.03 -3.18 5.73
N ASP A 242 17.18 -3.74 6.08
CA ASP A 242 18.22 -3.07 6.87
C ASP A 242 18.87 -1.89 6.11
N SER A 243 18.72 -1.82 4.78
CA SER A 243 19.14 -0.66 4.00
C SER A 243 18.39 0.63 4.39
N ALA A 244 17.23 0.50 5.05
CA ALA A 244 16.44 1.59 5.60
C ALA A 244 16.52 1.70 7.13
N ALA A 245 17.57 1.14 7.77
CA ALA A 245 17.69 1.06 9.24
C ALA A 245 17.60 2.42 9.95
N MET A 246 18.05 3.50 9.31
CA MET A 246 18.01 4.88 9.85
C MET A 246 16.87 5.72 9.28
N ILE A 247 15.85 5.07 8.66
CA ILE A 247 14.72 5.76 8.04
C ILE A 247 13.45 5.41 8.81
N THR A 248 12.86 6.41 9.48
CA THR A 248 11.57 6.31 10.17
C THR A 248 10.83 7.66 10.11
N GLY A 249 9.49 7.64 10.09
CA GLY A 249 8.64 8.83 10.02
C GLY A 249 8.63 9.52 8.65
N THR A 250 9.21 8.93 7.61
CA THR A 250 9.29 9.51 6.27
C THR A 250 8.21 8.98 5.32
N ASP A 251 8.00 9.72 4.23
CA ASP A 251 7.17 9.32 3.10
C ASP A 251 8.03 9.11 1.85
N LEU A 252 8.09 7.87 1.36
CA LEU A 252 8.75 7.53 0.11
C LEU A 252 7.76 7.62 -1.05
N ARG A 253 7.95 8.63 -1.91
CA ARG A 253 7.09 8.82 -3.08
C ARG A 253 7.54 7.96 -4.24
N VAL A 254 6.62 7.15 -4.76
CA VAL A 254 6.80 6.34 -5.98
C VAL A 254 5.69 6.76 -6.93
N ASP A 255 5.78 8.00 -7.40
CA ASP A 255 4.69 8.73 -8.03
C ASP A 255 5.04 9.29 -9.43
N ALA A 256 6.14 8.85 -10.00
CA ALA A 256 6.65 9.34 -11.28
C ALA A 256 6.84 10.88 -11.33
N GLY A 257 7.09 11.52 -10.17
CA GLY A 257 7.28 12.95 -10.03
C GLY A 257 5.98 13.77 -9.94
N ALA A 258 4.82 13.11 -9.80
CA ALA A 258 3.52 13.77 -9.85
C ALA A 258 3.36 14.89 -8.81
N ILE A 259 3.87 14.71 -7.59
CA ILE A 259 3.81 15.74 -6.54
C ILE A 259 4.96 16.75 -6.65
N ALA A 260 6.13 16.32 -7.12
CA ALA A 260 7.32 17.18 -7.19
C ALA A 260 7.25 18.22 -8.33
N ARG A 261 6.36 18.01 -9.30
CA ARG A 261 6.24 18.93 -10.44
C ARG A 261 5.84 20.33 -10.01
N TYR A 262 6.45 21.31 -10.65
CA TYR A 262 6.02 22.70 -10.55
C TYR A 262 4.60 22.88 -11.14
N TRP A 263 3.78 23.75 -10.57
CA TRP A 263 2.37 23.91 -11.01
C TRP A 263 2.21 24.28 -12.48
N ALA A 264 3.15 25.05 -13.05
CA ALA A 264 3.15 25.48 -14.47
C ALA A 264 3.96 24.52 -15.38
N TRP A 265 4.31 23.30 -14.92
CA TRP A 265 4.98 22.31 -15.75
C TRP A 265 4.07 21.85 -16.91
N ASP A 266 4.60 21.96 -18.15
CA ASP A 266 3.91 21.51 -19.36
C ASP A 266 4.35 20.07 -19.69
N PRO A 267 3.41 19.11 -19.72
CA PRO A 267 3.71 17.72 -20.05
C PRO A 267 4.24 17.50 -21.47
N ASN A 268 3.95 18.42 -22.41
CA ASN A 268 4.37 18.28 -23.82
C ASN A 268 5.80 18.75 -24.05
N THR A 269 6.24 19.75 -23.33
CA THR A 269 7.58 20.33 -23.48
C THR A 269 8.55 19.91 -22.37
N GLY A 270 8.05 19.41 -21.24
CA GLY A 270 8.85 19.12 -20.06
C GLY A 270 9.43 20.37 -19.38
N GLN A 271 8.99 21.55 -19.76
CA GLN A 271 9.44 22.83 -19.22
C GLN A 271 8.32 23.53 -18.44
N ALA A 272 8.70 24.46 -17.57
CA ALA A 272 7.72 25.38 -17.00
C ALA A 272 7.19 26.24 -18.14
N GLY A 273 5.84 26.32 -18.28
CA GLY A 273 5.21 27.17 -19.26
C GLY A 273 5.65 28.61 -19.10
N VAL A 274 6.61 29.04 -19.89
CA VAL A 274 6.95 30.44 -20.03
C VAL A 274 5.88 31.03 -20.94
N VAL A 275 5.02 31.85 -20.38
CA VAL A 275 4.15 32.70 -21.21
C VAL A 275 5.12 33.57 -22.01
N SER A 276 5.31 33.24 -23.30
CA SER A 276 6.02 34.13 -24.24
C SER A 276 5.24 35.43 -24.23
N LYS A 277 5.83 36.47 -23.71
CA LYS A 277 5.32 37.85 -23.96
C LYS A 277 5.52 38.08 -25.44
N THR A 278 4.46 37.80 -26.23
CA THR A 278 4.32 38.39 -27.56
C THR A 278 3.87 39.83 -27.44
#